data_975dabd33f191c299710924e047d84e5
#
_entry.id   975dabd33f191c299710924e047d84e5
#
_cell.length_a   1.000
_cell.length_b   1.000
_cell.length_c   1.000
_cell.angle_alpha   90.00
_cell.angle_beta   90.00
_cell.angle_gamma   90.00
#
_symmetry.space_group_name_H-M   'P 1'
#
loop_
_entity.id
_entity.type
_entity.pdbx_description
1 polymer ?
#
loop_
_entity_poly.entity_id
_entity_poly.type
_entity_poly.pdbx_seq_one_letter_code
_entity_poly.pdbx_strand_id
1 'polypeptide(L)'
;MVGKYLLQEETVEIPEETVEPSLVTLFAKELTSSIHKVCNGKQFEEMDEIHFHANLNLYPCEKQLKVSANEKNRVCYLIYLLGERLSEKQRKEWKKTILQQLDIKTSYYRSKYKDPVSDFPSDSNQEFAKEMAKIF
;
A
#
# COMPACT_ATOMS: atom_id res chain seq x y z
N MET A 1 -38.06 11.85 8.46
CA MET A 1 -38.04 11.18 8.60
C MET A 1 -37.28 11.07 8.68
N VAL A 2 -37.61 11.31 8.40
CA VAL A 2 -37.43 10.70 8.52
C VAL A 2 -36.66 10.48 8.51
N GLY A 3 -37.50 11.15 8.29
CA GLY A 3 -37.41 10.37 8.64
C GLY A 3 -36.61 10.20 8.48
N LYS A 4 -36.61 10.15 8.48
CA LYS A 4 -36.39 9.56 8.61
C LYS A 4 -35.49 9.39 8.46
N TYR A 5 -36.25 9.55 8.43
CA TYR A 5 -35.94 9.01 8.54
C TYR A 5 -34.85 9.12 8.58
N LEU A 6 -35.12 9.23 8.99
CA LEU A 6 -34.64 8.74 9.35
C LEU A 6 -33.80 8.66 9.32
N LEU A 7 -34.07 8.88 9.31
CA LEU A 7 -33.58 8.30 9.58
C LEU A 7 -32.78 8.30 9.47
N GLN A 8 -33.17 8.59 9.56
CA GLN A 8 -32.79 8.10 9.62
C GLN A 8 -31.81 8.19 9.55
N GLU A 9 -32.14 8.60 9.53
CA GLU A 9 -31.64 8.21 9.63
C GLU A 9 -30.67 8.36 9.49
N GLU A 10 -30.97 8.85 9.63
CA GLU A 10 -30.40 8.45 9.66
C GLU A 10 -29.38 8.54 9.56
N THR A 11 -29.58 9.13 9.59
CA THR A 11 -28.86 8.62 9.69
C THR A 11 -27.94 8.81 9.59
N VAL A 12 -28.05 9.38 9.51
CA VAL A 12 -27.34 8.94 9.43
C VAL A 12 -26.58 9.20 9.18
N GLU A 13 -26.66 9.65 9.06
CA GLU A 13 -26.03 9.26 8.75
C GLU A 13 -25.20 9.54 8.39
N ILE A 14 -25.29 10.04 8.35
CA ILE A 14 -24.50 9.76 8.00
C ILE A 14 -23.94 9.93 7.57
N PRO A 15 -24.09 10.33 7.55
CA PRO A 15 -23.53 9.99 7.00
C PRO A 15 -23.05 9.90 6.62
N GLU A 16 -23.24 9.72 6.60
CA GLU A 16 -22.78 9.19 6.05
C GLU A 16 -22.63 9.46 5.21
N GLU A 17 -23.07 9.26 5.47
CA GLU A 17 -22.92 9.29 4.47
C GLU A 17 -22.37 9.90 3.73
N THR A 18 -22.44 9.85 3.75
CA THR A 18 -21.39 10.36 2.90
C THR A 18 -20.06 9.71 3.12
N VAL A 19 -20.03 8.51 3.29
CA VAL A 19 -18.79 7.76 3.39
C VAL A 19 -18.01 7.97 2.10
N GLU A 20 -16.78 8.46 2.21
CA GLU A 20 -15.94 8.68 1.04
C GLU A 20 -15.36 7.35 0.57
N PRO A 21 -15.54 7.02 -0.73
CA PRO A 21 -15.01 5.77 -1.26
C PRO A 21 -13.50 5.62 -1.06
N SER A 22 -12.77 6.76 -1.01
CA SER A 22 -11.32 6.74 -0.82
C SER A 22 -10.90 6.21 0.56
N LEU A 23 -11.86 6.05 1.48
CA LEU A 23 -11.56 5.55 2.82
C LEU A 23 -11.84 4.05 2.97
N VAL A 24 -12.09 3.36 1.87
CA VAL A 24 -12.19 1.90 1.90
C VAL A 24 -10.83 1.32 2.28
N THR A 25 -10.79 0.46 3.28
CA THR A 25 -9.54 -0.16 3.73
C THR A 25 -9.18 -1.32 2.82
N LEU A 26 -8.06 -1.18 2.13
CA LEU A 26 -7.55 -2.22 1.23
C LEU A 26 -6.67 -3.22 1.96
N PHE A 27 -5.89 -2.76 2.93
CA PHE A 27 -4.95 -3.58 3.68
C PHE A 27 -5.18 -3.40 5.16
N ALA A 28 -5.23 -4.52 5.89
CA ALA A 28 -5.43 -4.51 7.34
C ALA A 28 -4.24 -3.87 8.05
N LYS A 29 -4.52 -3.30 9.21
CA LYS A 29 -3.50 -2.62 10.01
C LYS A 29 -2.38 -3.57 10.43
N GLU A 30 -2.70 -4.81 10.73
CA GLU A 30 -1.71 -5.83 11.10
C GLU A 30 -0.70 -6.04 9.99
N LEU A 31 -1.18 -6.08 8.74
CA LEU A 31 -0.31 -6.26 7.59
C LEU A 31 0.60 -5.05 7.38
N THR A 32 0.02 -3.86 7.37
CA THR A 32 0.82 -2.65 7.14
C THR A 32 1.80 -2.41 8.28
N SER A 33 1.44 -2.78 9.51
CA SER A 33 2.33 -2.67 10.66
C SER A 33 3.54 -3.58 10.51
N SER A 34 3.33 -4.82 10.08
CA SER A 34 4.42 -5.78 9.85
C SER A 34 5.37 -5.28 8.76
N ILE A 35 4.82 -4.73 7.68
CA ILE A 35 5.62 -4.17 6.60
C ILE A 35 6.40 -2.96 7.11
N HIS A 36 5.76 -2.10 7.88
CA HIS A 36 6.41 -0.92 8.43
C HIS A 36 7.63 -1.28 9.27
N LYS A 37 7.51 -2.31 10.10
CA LYS A 37 8.63 -2.76 10.94
C LYS A 37 9.86 -3.16 10.13
N VAL A 38 9.64 -3.77 8.98
CA VAL A 38 10.74 -4.23 8.11
C VAL A 38 11.28 -3.09 7.25
N CYS A 39 10.41 -2.26 6.70
CA CYS A 39 10.77 -1.34 5.62
C CYS A 39 11.06 0.08 6.05
N ASN A 40 10.64 0.47 7.25
CA ASN A 40 10.80 1.85 7.72
C ASN A 40 12.26 2.22 7.87
N GLY A 41 12.67 3.30 7.22
CA GLY A 41 14.08 3.73 7.24
C GLY A 41 15.00 2.83 6.41
N LYS A 42 14.46 1.89 5.64
CA LYS A 42 15.21 0.99 4.77
C LYS A 42 14.75 1.15 3.33
N GLN A 43 13.70 0.41 2.93
CA GLN A 43 13.15 0.56 1.59
C GLN A 43 12.42 1.88 1.43
N PHE A 44 11.92 2.44 2.52
CA PHE A 44 11.26 3.73 2.54
C PHE A 44 11.94 4.65 3.54
N GLU A 45 11.87 5.95 3.28
CA GLU A 45 12.30 6.94 4.27
C GLU A 45 11.43 6.82 5.50
N GLU A 46 11.99 7.19 6.65
CA GLU A 46 11.31 7.04 7.93
C GLU A 46 9.98 7.77 7.97
N MET A 47 8.99 7.10 8.54
CA MET A 47 7.64 7.64 8.68
C MET A 47 6.96 6.89 9.82
N ASP A 48 6.07 7.56 10.55
CA ASP A 48 5.31 6.88 11.58
C ASP A 48 4.33 5.86 10.97
N GLU A 49 3.95 4.89 11.76
CA GLU A 49 3.13 3.77 11.30
C GLU A 49 1.76 4.23 10.79
N ILE A 50 1.16 5.22 11.43
CA ILE A 50 -0.17 5.71 11.05
C ILE A 50 -0.16 6.28 9.64
N HIS A 51 0.84 7.12 9.32
CA HIS A 51 0.96 7.70 7.98
C HIS A 51 1.38 6.67 6.95
N PHE A 52 2.19 5.69 7.34
CA PHE A 52 2.58 4.59 6.45
C PHE A 52 1.34 3.79 6.03
N HIS A 53 0.51 3.41 7.00
CA HIS A 53 -0.75 2.72 6.75
C HIS A 53 -1.67 3.53 5.83
N ALA A 54 -1.79 4.83 6.10
CA ALA A 54 -2.63 5.72 5.29
C ALA A 54 -2.15 5.78 3.84
N ASN A 55 -0.84 5.87 3.63
CA ASN A 55 -0.29 5.91 2.28
C ASN A 55 -0.58 4.63 1.50
N LEU A 56 -0.39 3.46 2.12
CA LEU A 56 -0.64 2.18 1.43
C LEU A 56 -2.11 2.00 1.10
N ASN A 57 -3.01 2.50 1.94
CA ASN A 57 -4.44 2.40 1.69
C ASN A 57 -4.99 3.55 0.84
N LEU A 58 -4.12 4.44 0.38
CA LEU A 58 -4.48 5.60 -0.43
C LEU A 58 -5.44 6.55 0.29
N TYR A 59 -5.34 6.61 1.62
CA TYR A 59 -6.09 7.59 2.39
C TYR A 59 -5.46 8.98 2.20
N PRO A 60 -6.25 10.04 2.26
CA PRO A 60 -5.68 11.39 2.28
C PRO A 60 -4.68 11.53 3.42
N CYS A 61 -3.50 12.04 3.13
CA CYS A 61 -2.42 12.04 4.10
C CYS A 61 -1.46 13.19 3.80
N GLU A 62 -1.09 13.97 4.82
CA GLU A 62 -0.19 15.10 4.62
C GLU A 62 1.26 14.66 4.44
N LYS A 63 1.62 13.48 4.93
CA LYS A 63 2.98 12.96 4.76
C LYS A 63 3.02 11.97 3.62
N GLN A 64 3.87 12.23 2.65
CA GLN A 64 4.02 11.37 1.47
C GLN A 64 5.07 10.30 1.72
N LEU A 65 4.72 9.06 1.43
CA LEU A 65 5.66 7.95 1.49
C LEU A 65 6.70 8.11 0.37
N LYS A 66 7.97 7.94 0.71
CA LYS A 66 9.06 8.09 -0.25
C LYS A 66 9.95 6.86 -0.26
N VAL A 67 10.36 6.44 -1.45
CA VAL A 67 11.26 5.31 -1.63
C VAL A 67 12.68 5.75 -1.38
N SER A 68 13.42 4.99 -0.58
CA SER A 68 14.83 5.28 -0.31
C SER A 68 15.68 5.05 -1.56
N ALA A 69 16.85 5.68 -1.61
CA ALA A 69 17.75 5.54 -2.74
C ALA A 69 18.09 4.07 -2.97
N ASN A 70 18.06 3.65 -4.22
CA ASN A 70 18.43 2.28 -4.66
C ASN A 70 17.51 1.18 -4.14
N GLU A 71 16.28 1.52 -3.73
CA GLU A 71 15.34 0.55 -3.20
C GLU A 71 14.12 0.32 -4.11
N LYS A 72 14.05 0.97 -5.26
CA LYS A 72 12.85 0.89 -6.11
C LYS A 72 12.51 -0.54 -6.54
N ASN A 73 13.50 -1.37 -6.85
CA ASN A 73 13.22 -2.73 -7.30
C ASN A 73 12.58 -3.57 -6.19
N ARG A 74 13.05 -3.42 -4.96
CA ARG A 74 12.47 -4.12 -3.81
C ARG A 74 11.07 -3.59 -3.50
N VAL A 75 10.87 -2.28 -3.61
CA VAL A 75 9.54 -1.69 -3.43
C VAL A 75 8.57 -2.21 -4.51
N CYS A 76 9.04 -2.39 -5.74
CA CYS A 76 8.22 -2.98 -6.80
C CYS A 76 7.75 -4.38 -6.42
N TYR A 77 8.63 -5.18 -5.83
CA TYR A 77 8.25 -6.52 -5.37
C TYR A 77 7.20 -6.45 -4.26
N LEU A 78 7.37 -5.52 -3.32
CA LEU A 78 6.37 -5.29 -2.26
C LEU A 78 5.01 -4.91 -2.86
N ILE A 79 5.01 -4.02 -3.85
CA ILE A 79 3.78 -3.60 -4.52
C ILE A 79 3.11 -4.80 -5.19
N TYR A 80 3.90 -5.68 -5.81
CA TYR A 80 3.37 -6.90 -6.41
C TYR A 80 2.70 -7.78 -5.35
N LEU A 81 3.36 -8.02 -4.22
CA LEU A 81 2.82 -8.85 -3.15
C LEU A 81 1.53 -8.27 -2.56
N LEU A 82 1.50 -6.97 -2.33
CA LEU A 82 0.30 -6.29 -1.83
C LEU A 82 -0.83 -6.40 -2.84
N GLY A 83 -0.52 -6.21 -4.12
CA GLY A 83 -1.53 -6.30 -5.17
C GLY A 83 -2.17 -7.66 -5.25
N GLU A 84 -1.39 -8.73 -4.96
CA GLU A 84 -1.93 -10.09 -4.98
C GLU A 84 -2.98 -10.34 -3.90
N ARG A 85 -3.07 -9.46 -2.92
CA ARG A 85 -4.10 -9.56 -1.88
C ARG A 85 -5.39 -8.83 -2.23
N LEU A 86 -5.42 -8.16 -3.37
CA LEU A 86 -6.58 -7.39 -3.80
C LEU A 86 -7.31 -8.13 -4.93
N SER A 87 -8.60 -7.82 -5.10
CA SER A 87 -9.32 -8.28 -6.28
C SER A 87 -8.66 -7.70 -7.54
N GLU A 88 -8.92 -8.29 -8.68
CA GLU A 88 -8.31 -7.84 -9.93
C GLU A 88 -8.60 -6.36 -10.20
N LYS A 89 -9.83 -5.94 -9.99
CA LYS A 89 -10.22 -4.56 -10.23
C LYS A 89 -9.52 -3.60 -9.27
N GLN A 90 -9.51 -3.93 -7.97
CA GLN A 90 -8.85 -3.11 -6.96
C GLN A 90 -7.35 -3.04 -7.20
N ARG A 91 -6.74 -4.19 -7.56
CA ARG A 91 -5.31 -4.27 -7.84
C ARG A 91 -4.90 -3.32 -8.94
N LYS A 92 -5.66 -3.29 -10.03
CA LYS A 92 -5.34 -2.49 -11.19
C LYS A 92 -5.31 -1.00 -10.84
N GLU A 93 -6.35 -0.54 -10.16
CA GLU A 93 -6.46 0.86 -9.78
C GLU A 93 -5.47 1.25 -8.71
N TRP A 94 -5.31 0.41 -7.70
CA TRP A 94 -4.38 0.66 -6.61
C TRP A 94 -2.94 0.74 -7.13
N LYS A 95 -2.56 -0.24 -7.93
CA LYS A 95 -1.20 -0.30 -8.46
C LYS A 95 -0.87 0.95 -9.28
N LYS A 96 -1.78 1.36 -10.13
CA LYS A 96 -1.59 2.57 -10.94
C LYS A 96 -1.35 3.79 -10.04
N THR A 97 -2.16 3.95 -9.02
CA THR A 97 -2.09 5.12 -8.14
C THR A 97 -0.84 5.09 -7.26
N ILE A 98 -0.52 3.93 -6.66
CA ILE A 98 0.62 3.85 -5.75
C ILE A 98 1.94 4.04 -6.50
N LEU A 99 2.06 3.49 -7.70
CA LEU A 99 3.26 3.69 -8.52
C LEU A 99 3.46 5.17 -8.85
N GLN A 100 2.37 5.85 -9.17
CA GLN A 100 2.40 7.26 -9.48
C GLN A 100 2.83 8.08 -8.26
N GLN A 101 2.28 7.78 -7.10
CA GLN A 101 2.62 8.47 -5.86
C GLN A 101 4.06 8.24 -5.44
N LEU A 102 4.60 7.06 -5.69
CA LEU A 102 5.98 6.72 -5.34
C LEU A 102 6.98 7.10 -6.42
N ASP A 103 6.50 7.72 -7.51
CA ASP A 103 7.34 8.14 -8.64
C ASP A 103 8.09 6.95 -9.25
N ILE A 104 7.37 5.86 -9.46
CA ILE A 104 7.90 4.67 -10.13
C ILE A 104 7.18 4.50 -11.45
N LYS A 105 7.93 4.49 -12.55
CA LYS A 105 7.35 4.31 -13.88
C LYS A 105 6.83 2.89 -14.04
N THR A 106 5.71 2.74 -14.73
CA THR A 106 5.13 1.43 -14.98
C THR A 106 6.11 0.50 -15.71
N SER A 107 6.89 1.03 -16.64
CA SER A 107 7.88 0.24 -17.36
C SER A 107 8.98 -0.28 -16.43
N TYR A 108 9.41 0.54 -15.47
CA TYR A 108 10.38 0.11 -14.47
C TYR A 108 9.79 -1.01 -13.62
N TYR A 109 8.56 -0.83 -13.15
CA TYR A 109 7.87 -1.83 -12.34
C TYR A 109 7.81 -3.17 -13.08
N ARG A 110 7.40 -3.15 -14.35
CA ARG A 110 7.24 -4.38 -15.13
C ARG A 110 8.55 -5.15 -15.27
N SER A 111 9.67 -4.44 -15.35
CA SER A 111 10.98 -5.10 -15.53
C SER A 111 11.62 -5.51 -14.22
N LYS A 112 11.20 -4.97 -13.07
CA LYS A 112 11.94 -5.13 -11.80
C LYS A 112 11.17 -5.81 -10.67
N TYR A 113 9.87 -5.97 -10.78
CA TYR A 113 9.07 -6.42 -9.63
C TYR A 113 9.41 -7.84 -9.15
N LYS A 114 10.05 -8.65 -9.97
CA LYS A 114 10.46 -10.00 -9.56
C LYS A 114 11.96 -10.14 -9.27
N ASP A 115 12.71 -9.05 -9.30
CA ASP A 115 14.15 -9.11 -9.04
C ASP A 115 14.51 -9.84 -7.73
N PRO A 116 13.81 -9.59 -6.59
CA PRO A 116 14.16 -10.28 -5.34
C PRO A 116 13.99 -11.80 -5.39
N VAL A 117 13.20 -12.32 -6.32
CA VAL A 117 12.99 -13.76 -6.45
C VAL A 117 13.46 -14.28 -7.81
N SER A 118 14.35 -13.54 -8.46
CA SER A 118 14.95 -13.97 -9.73
C SER A 118 15.96 -15.10 -9.48
N ASP A 119 16.51 -15.65 -10.56
CA ASP A 119 17.44 -16.79 -10.48
C ASP A 119 18.72 -16.45 -9.71
N PHE A 120 19.21 -15.22 -9.86
CA PHE A 120 20.48 -14.80 -9.23
C PHE A 120 20.29 -13.45 -8.53
N PRO A 121 19.51 -13.42 -7.45
CA PRO A 121 19.25 -12.15 -6.77
C PRO A 121 20.47 -11.72 -5.95
N SER A 122 20.63 -10.40 -5.79
CA SER A 122 21.66 -9.86 -4.90
C SER A 122 21.37 -10.26 -3.45
N ASP A 123 22.38 -10.11 -2.58
CA ASP A 123 22.20 -10.41 -1.16
C ASP A 123 21.07 -9.60 -0.55
N SER A 124 21.00 -8.30 -0.88
CA SER A 124 19.94 -7.43 -0.40
C SER A 124 18.57 -7.88 -0.87
N ASN A 125 18.47 -8.34 -2.12
CA ASN A 125 17.22 -8.85 -2.67
C ASN A 125 16.81 -10.16 -2.00
N GLN A 126 17.77 -11.06 -1.76
CA GLN A 126 17.50 -12.31 -1.06
C GLN A 126 16.98 -12.07 0.35
N GLU A 127 17.62 -11.15 1.06
CA GLU A 127 17.23 -10.81 2.42
C GLU A 127 15.81 -10.22 2.44
N PHE A 128 15.52 -9.33 1.51
CA PHE A 128 14.20 -8.72 1.41
C PHE A 128 13.13 -9.77 1.11
N ALA A 129 13.40 -10.69 0.19
CA ALA A 129 12.45 -11.75 -0.15
C ALA A 129 12.16 -12.63 1.06
N LYS A 130 13.17 -12.93 1.89
CA LYS A 130 12.99 -13.70 3.11
C LYS A 130 12.09 -12.97 4.12
N GLU A 131 12.34 -11.67 4.29
CA GLU A 131 11.51 -10.85 5.19
C GLU A 131 10.07 -10.80 4.72
N MET A 132 9.85 -10.65 3.41
CA MET A 132 8.50 -10.62 2.86
C MET A 132 7.81 -11.97 3.00
N ALA A 133 8.53 -13.06 2.86
CA ALA A 133 7.96 -14.40 3.01
C ALA A 133 7.43 -14.64 4.43
N LYS A 134 7.99 -13.97 5.42
CA LYS A 134 7.50 -14.06 6.81
C LYS A 134 6.18 -13.31 7.00
N ILE A 135 5.93 -12.30 6.18
CA ILE A 135 4.75 -11.42 6.30
C ILE A 135 3.61 -11.94 5.43
N PHE A 136 3.91 -12.34 4.23
CA PHE A 136 2.96 -12.78 3.23
C PHE A 136 2.92 -14.30 3.15
#